data_98dcb0cb90aec8bd07936562a2cf43dc
#
_entry.id   98dcb0cb90aec8bd07936562a2cf43dc
#
_cell.length_a   1.000
_cell.length_b   1.000
_cell.length_c   1.000
_cell.angle_alpha   90.00
_cell.angle_beta   90.00
_cell.angle_gamma   90.00
#
_symmetry.space_group_name_H-M   'P 1'
#
loop_
_entity.id
_entity.type
_entity.pdbx_description
1 polymer ?
#
loop_
_entity_poly.entity_id
_entity_poly.type
_entity_poly.pdbx_seq_one_letter_code
_entity_poly.pdbx_strand_id
1 'polypeptide(L)'
;MLAEERFALILEQLNEKRTVTVQQLCEALHTSESTIRRDLTELDRQGRLTKVHGGATLPDSRFLADEPTMEAKETLAVAEKRSIAAAAAALITAEDFVFIDAGTTTLELVRALTGAALKATYVTNGVAHARLLAQKGCRVYLPGGLLRPQTEAIVGAPSVSSIKQYNFTKAFMGANGVALEAGFTTPDPEEAAVKAAAVRRARESWFLVDDAKFAKIYPAVITDLHGGAILTNRCPNPKYKQYTFVKEAEA
;
A
#
# COMPACT_ATOMS: atom_id res chain seq x y z
N MET A 1 -5.87 5.14 33.80
CA MET A 1 -5.63 4.90 32.35
C MET A 1 -6.82 4.15 31.78
N LEU A 2 -7.42 4.67 30.73
CA LEU A 2 -8.54 4.04 30.02
C LEU A 2 -8.06 2.78 29.28
N ALA A 3 -8.99 1.86 28.96
CA ALA A 3 -8.62 0.61 28.26
C ALA A 3 -8.02 0.88 26.88
N GLU A 4 -8.59 1.82 26.12
CA GLU A 4 -8.10 2.19 24.79
C GLU A 4 -6.69 2.81 24.81
N GLU A 5 -6.38 3.61 25.82
CA GLU A 5 -5.03 4.15 26.02
C GLU A 5 -4.01 3.04 26.30
N ARG A 6 -4.39 2.04 27.15
CA ARG A 6 -3.53 0.89 27.41
C ARG A 6 -3.32 0.05 26.15
N PHE A 7 -4.37 -0.18 25.37
CA PHE A 7 -4.28 -0.91 24.10
C PHE A 7 -3.29 -0.25 23.15
N ALA A 8 -3.34 1.09 23.01
CA ALA A 8 -2.40 1.83 22.17
C ALA A 8 -0.95 1.63 22.64
N LEU A 9 -0.69 1.75 23.94
CA LEU A 9 0.64 1.58 24.52
C LEU A 9 1.15 0.13 24.44
N ILE A 10 0.27 -0.87 24.61
CA ILE A 10 0.63 -2.29 24.42
C ILE A 10 1.08 -2.53 22.97
N LEU A 11 0.34 -2.00 21.99
CA LEU A 11 0.67 -2.17 20.58
C LEU A 11 1.92 -1.40 20.18
N GLU A 12 2.17 -0.23 20.74
CA GLU A 12 3.40 0.53 20.55
C GLU A 12 4.62 -0.27 21.03
N GLN A 13 4.58 -0.80 22.27
CA GLN A 13 5.63 -1.66 22.81
C GLN A 13 5.85 -2.91 21.94
N LEU A 14 4.75 -3.49 21.44
CA LEU A 14 4.81 -4.67 20.58
C LEU A 14 5.43 -4.35 19.21
N ASN A 15 5.13 -3.19 18.63
CA ASN A 15 5.72 -2.73 17.38
C ASN A 15 7.23 -2.49 17.52
N GLU A 16 7.69 -1.96 18.66
CA GLU A 16 9.10 -1.72 18.92
C GLU A 16 9.88 -3.03 19.15
N LYS A 17 9.34 -3.92 20.01
CA LYS A 17 10.07 -5.08 20.55
C LYS A 17 9.73 -6.39 19.84
N ARG A 18 8.71 -6.42 18.98
CA ARG A 18 8.19 -7.61 18.28
C ARG A 18 7.50 -8.64 19.19
N THR A 19 7.96 -8.79 20.40
CA THR A 19 7.42 -9.67 21.44
C THR A 19 7.50 -8.96 22.77
N VAL A 20 6.46 -9.05 23.58
CA VAL A 20 6.39 -8.47 24.91
C VAL A 20 5.89 -9.50 25.91
N THR A 21 6.47 -9.53 27.10
CA THR A 21 5.97 -10.38 28.19
C THR A 21 4.93 -9.64 29.02
N VAL A 22 4.04 -10.39 29.68
CA VAL A 22 3.06 -9.82 30.62
C VAL A 22 3.77 -9.01 31.71
N GLN A 23 4.92 -9.49 32.22
CA GLN A 23 5.69 -8.79 33.23
C GLN A 23 6.22 -7.43 32.70
N GLN A 24 6.81 -7.40 31.53
CA GLN A 24 7.27 -6.14 30.91
C GLN A 24 6.14 -5.11 30.73
N LEU A 25 4.96 -5.58 30.34
CA LEU A 25 3.80 -4.72 30.21
C LEU A 25 3.26 -4.23 31.56
N CYS A 26 3.27 -5.07 32.59
CA CYS A 26 2.91 -4.67 33.95
C CYS A 26 3.82 -3.56 34.49
N GLU A 27 5.13 -3.70 34.30
CA GLU A 27 6.13 -2.71 34.70
C GLU A 27 5.98 -1.40 33.92
N ALA A 28 5.89 -1.48 32.58
CA ALA A 28 5.80 -0.30 31.71
C ALA A 28 4.50 0.50 31.89
N LEU A 29 3.38 -0.19 32.14
CA LEU A 29 2.05 0.43 32.20
C LEU A 29 1.53 0.60 33.65
N HIS A 30 2.34 0.20 34.64
CA HIS A 30 1.96 0.22 36.07
C HIS A 30 0.58 -0.41 36.33
N THR A 31 0.33 -1.57 35.73
CA THR A 31 -0.97 -2.23 35.71
C THR A 31 -0.85 -3.69 36.19
N SER A 32 -1.91 -4.23 36.81
CA SER A 32 -1.91 -5.60 37.28
C SER A 32 -1.84 -6.65 36.15
N GLU A 33 -1.24 -7.79 36.47
CA GLU A 33 -1.13 -8.93 35.53
C GLU A 33 -2.49 -9.40 34.99
N SER A 34 -3.52 -9.41 35.83
CA SER A 34 -4.88 -9.81 35.47
C SER A 34 -5.50 -8.85 34.43
N THR A 35 -5.22 -7.55 34.58
CA THR A 35 -5.66 -6.52 33.58
C THR A 35 -4.94 -6.69 32.27
N ILE A 36 -3.60 -6.82 32.30
CA ILE A 36 -2.81 -7.03 31.07
C ILE A 36 -3.24 -8.31 30.36
N ARG A 37 -3.46 -9.43 31.06
CA ARG A 37 -3.93 -10.68 30.43
C ARG A 37 -5.29 -10.53 29.77
N ARG A 38 -6.20 -9.72 30.34
CA ARG A 38 -7.50 -9.42 29.75
C ARG A 38 -7.35 -8.53 28.50
N ASP A 39 -6.53 -7.50 28.59
CA ASP A 39 -6.24 -6.60 27.48
C ASP A 39 -5.61 -7.35 26.30
N LEU A 40 -4.62 -8.22 26.55
CA LEU A 40 -4.02 -9.08 25.53
C LEU A 40 -5.03 -10.04 24.90
N THR A 41 -5.97 -10.58 25.69
CA THR A 41 -7.03 -11.46 25.16
C THR A 41 -7.99 -10.69 24.26
N GLU A 42 -8.35 -9.46 24.61
CA GLU A 42 -9.22 -8.63 23.79
C GLU A 42 -8.54 -8.18 22.50
N LEU A 43 -7.26 -7.78 22.55
CA LEU A 43 -6.47 -7.41 21.39
C LEU A 43 -6.21 -8.61 20.45
N ASP A 44 -6.02 -9.81 20.99
CA ASP A 44 -5.91 -11.06 20.24
C ASP A 44 -7.23 -11.38 19.51
N ARG A 45 -8.37 -11.26 20.21
CA ARG A 45 -9.70 -11.42 19.63
C ARG A 45 -9.97 -10.42 18.49
N GLN A 46 -9.40 -9.21 18.56
CA GLN A 46 -9.44 -8.19 17.51
C GLN A 46 -8.42 -8.43 16.40
N GLY A 47 -7.58 -9.46 16.48
CA GLY A 47 -6.52 -9.74 15.51
C GLY A 47 -5.37 -8.73 15.49
N ARG A 48 -5.27 -7.88 16.53
CA ARG A 48 -4.26 -6.81 16.61
C ARG A 48 -2.92 -7.29 17.16
N LEU A 49 -2.89 -8.44 17.80
CA LEU A 49 -1.70 -9.16 18.26
C LEU A 49 -2.00 -10.67 18.31
N THR A 50 -0.97 -11.48 18.49
CA THR A 50 -1.11 -12.92 18.82
C THR A 50 -0.68 -13.15 20.25
N LYS A 51 -1.62 -13.61 21.10
CA LYS A 51 -1.34 -13.97 22.48
C LYS A 51 -0.56 -15.28 22.53
N VAL A 52 0.56 -15.28 23.23
CA VAL A 52 1.40 -16.45 23.48
C VAL A 52 1.49 -16.76 24.97
N HIS A 53 2.10 -17.91 25.32
CA HIS A 53 2.29 -18.24 26.73
C HIS A 53 3.22 -17.22 27.41
N GLY A 54 2.66 -16.46 28.36
CA GLY A 54 3.41 -15.44 29.11
C GLY A 54 3.52 -14.06 28.48
N GLY A 55 2.86 -13.79 27.33
CA GLY A 55 2.95 -12.50 26.68
C GLY A 55 2.15 -12.38 25.38
N ALA A 56 2.66 -11.55 24.48
CA ALA A 56 2.12 -11.38 23.14
C ALA A 56 3.25 -11.15 22.12
N THR A 57 2.98 -11.53 20.89
CA THR A 57 3.79 -11.20 19.71
C THR A 57 2.94 -10.46 18.69
N LEU A 58 3.59 -9.76 17.80
CA LEU A 58 2.86 -9.28 16.60
C LEU A 58 2.16 -10.48 15.98
N PRO A 59 0.93 -10.30 15.46
CA PRO A 59 0.29 -11.37 14.73
C PRO A 59 1.25 -11.86 13.65
N ASP A 60 1.30 -13.16 13.41
CA ASP A 60 2.01 -13.74 12.24
C ASP A 60 1.33 -13.33 10.92
N SER A 61 0.43 -12.37 11.01
CA SER A 61 -0.32 -11.68 9.95
C SER A 61 0.55 -10.83 9.01
N ARG A 62 1.88 -11.02 9.03
CA ARG A 62 2.72 -10.50 7.97
C ARG A 62 2.38 -11.16 6.64
N PHE A 63 2.02 -12.44 6.68
CA PHE A 63 1.61 -13.19 5.49
C PHE A 63 0.09 -13.20 5.40
N LEU A 64 -0.47 -12.32 4.58
CA LEU A 64 -1.89 -12.20 4.32
C LEU A 64 -2.18 -12.82 2.95
N ALA A 65 -3.14 -13.76 2.90
CA ALA A 65 -3.57 -14.38 1.64
C ALA A 65 -4.79 -13.69 1.04
N ASP A 66 -5.66 -13.14 1.88
CA ASP A 66 -6.95 -12.59 1.45
C ASP A 66 -6.82 -11.16 0.91
N GLU A 67 -7.46 -10.93 -0.23
CA GLU A 67 -7.57 -9.63 -0.84
C GLU A 67 -8.98 -9.07 -0.65
N PRO A 68 -9.18 -7.95 0.07
CA PRO A 68 -10.46 -7.25 0.09
C PRO A 68 -10.83 -6.76 -1.31
N THR A 69 -12.11 -6.78 -1.65
CA THR A 69 -12.62 -6.25 -2.92
C THR A 69 -12.32 -4.76 -3.09
N MET A 70 -12.37 -4.26 -4.33
CA MET A 70 -12.22 -2.82 -4.61
C MET A 70 -13.21 -1.99 -3.80
N GLU A 71 -14.47 -2.40 -3.77
CA GLU A 71 -15.54 -1.73 -3.02
C GLU A 71 -15.21 -1.61 -1.52
N ALA A 72 -14.74 -2.72 -0.90
CA ALA A 72 -14.31 -2.70 0.49
C ALA A 72 -13.09 -1.79 0.71
N LYS A 73 -12.13 -1.78 -0.24
CA LYS A 73 -10.95 -0.92 -0.16
C LYS A 73 -11.29 0.57 -0.36
N GLU A 74 -12.29 0.92 -1.17
CA GLU A 74 -12.66 2.31 -1.44
C GLU A 74 -13.07 3.06 -0.18
N THR A 75 -13.72 2.39 0.77
CA THR A 75 -14.19 2.99 2.03
C THR A 75 -13.12 3.10 3.11
N LEU A 76 -11.96 2.44 2.94
CA LEU A 76 -10.89 2.42 3.93
C LEU A 76 -9.85 3.52 3.65
N ALA A 77 -9.37 4.20 4.69
CA ALA A 77 -8.29 5.18 4.64
C ALA A 77 -8.49 6.25 3.55
N VAL A 78 -9.70 6.79 3.43
CA VAL A 78 -10.09 7.70 2.34
C VAL A 78 -9.31 9.01 2.40
N ALA A 79 -9.12 9.58 3.59
CA ALA A 79 -8.38 10.82 3.78
C ALA A 79 -6.91 10.66 3.42
N GLU A 80 -6.29 9.56 3.87
CA GLU A 80 -4.90 9.19 3.59
C GLU A 80 -4.68 9.00 2.09
N LYS A 81 -5.56 8.27 1.41
CA LYS A 81 -5.49 8.08 -0.04
C LYS A 81 -5.60 9.39 -0.82
N ARG A 82 -6.47 10.30 -0.40
CA ARG A 82 -6.63 11.61 -1.04
C ARG A 82 -5.40 12.50 -0.87
N SER A 83 -4.81 12.53 0.33
CA SER A 83 -3.57 13.25 0.59
C SER A 83 -2.42 12.69 -0.27
N ILE A 84 -2.22 11.37 -0.28
CA ILE A 84 -1.23 10.68 -1.12
C ILE A 84 -1.49 10.99 -2.61
N ALA A 85 -2.72 10.90 -3.05
CA ALA A 85 -3.12 11.14 -4.45
C ALA A 85 -2.84 12.58 -4.89
N ALA A 86 -3.14 13.57 -4.05
CA ALA A 86 -2.86 14.97 -4.34
C ALA A 86 -1.35 15.22 -4.47
N ALA A 87 -0.54 14.66 -3.56
CA ALA A 87 0.90 14.75 -3.62
C ALA A 87 1.50 14.04 -4.85
N ALA A 88 0.90 12.91 -5.28
CA ALA A 88 1.29 12.20 -6.50
C ALA A 88 0.93 12.98 -7.77
N ALA A 89 -0.28 13.56 -7.83
CA ALA A 89 -0.72 14.36 -8.96
C ALA A 89 0.19 15.57 -9.22
N ALA A 90 0.72 16.19 -8.16
CA ALA A 90 1.66 17.31 -8.26
C ALA A 90 3.03 16.93 -8.87
N LEU A 91 3.35 15.63 -8.96
CA LEU A 91 4.58 15.15 -9.60
C LEU A 91 4.45 15.03 -11.14
N ILE A 92 3.23 15.11 -11.69
CA ILE A 92 2.97 14.86 -13.10
C ILE A 92 2.98 16.17 -13.88
N THR A 93 3.76 16.20 -14.96
CA THR A 93 3.86 17.32 -15.91
C THR A 93 3.15 17.01 -17.23
N ALA A 94 3.01 18.01 -18.09
CA ALA A 94 2.33 17.86 -19.40
C ALA A 94 3.08 16.92 -20.36
N GLU A 95 4.38 16.81 -20.20
CA GLU A 95 5.28 16.03 -21.08
C GLU A 95 5.45 14.58 -20.64
N ASP A 96 4.83 14.21 -19.51
CA ASP A 96 4.99 12.87 -18.97
C ASP A 96 4.22 11.80 -19.76
N PHE A 97 4.83 10.64 -19.87
CA PHE A 97 4.21 9.40 -20.30
C PHE A 97 4.11 8.48 -19.08
N VAL A 98 2.91 8.37 -18.53
CA VAL A 98 2.66 7.86 -17.18
C VAL A 98 1.97 6.51 -17.20
N PHE A 99 2.48 5.55 -16.41
CA PHE A 99 1.72 4.36 -16.06
C PHE A 99 0.98 4.58 -14.73
N ILE A 100 -0.32 4.25 -14.68
CA ILE A 100 -1.13 4.24 -13.47
C ILE A 100 -1.71 2.84 -13.29
N ASP A 101 -1.33 2.19 -12.18
CA ASP A 101 -1.79 0.87 -11.80
C ASP A 101 -3.27 0.88 -11.34
N ALA A 102 -3.97 -0.25 -11.51
CA ALA A 102 -5.29 -0.44 -10.95
C ALA A 102 -5.25 -0.52 -9.41
N GLY A 103 -6.04 0.29 -8.73
CA GLY A 103 -6.12 0.30 -7.27
C GLY A 103 -6.87 1.52 -6.74
N THR A 104 -7.34 1.48 -5.51
CA THR A 104 -8.16 2.57 -4.95
C THR A 104 -7.37 3.85 -4.70
N THR A 105 -6.11 3.76 -4.27
CA THR A 105 -5.25 4.95 -4.07
C THR A 105 -4.86 5.58 -5.41
N THR A 106 -4.56 4.78 -6.41
CA THR A 106 -4.26 5.26 -7.76
C THR A 106 -5.50 5.77 -8.50
N LEU A 107 -6.70 5.28 -8.15
CA LEU A 107 -7.95 5.87 -8.64
C LEU A 107 -8.16 7.28 -8.05
N GLU A 108 -7.86 7.48 -6.78
CA GLU A 108 -7.85 8.83 -6.17
C GLU A 108 -6.82 9.74 -6.87
N LEU A 109 -5.65 9.22 -7.27
CA LEU A 109 -4.70 9.99 -8.09
C LEU A 109 -5.36 10.47 -9.39
N VAL A 110 -6.06 9.58 -10.12
CA VAL A 110 -6.77 9.98 -11.34
C VAL A 110 -7.85 11.03 -11.05
N ARG A 111 -8.56 10.93 -9.91
CA ARG A 111 -9.54 11.95 -9.48
C ARG A 111 -8.86 13.30 -9.22
N ALA A 112 -7.68 13.30 -8.63
CA ALA A 112 -6.91 14.50 -8.26
C ALA A 112 -6.22 15.20 -9.45
N LEU A 113 -6.11 14.58 -10.62
CA LEU A 113 -5.45 15.19 -11.80
C LEU A 113 -6.13 16.48 -12.22
N THR A 114 -5.35 17.54 -12.38
CA THR A 114 -5.77 18.88 -12.82
C THR A 114 -4.67 19.56 -13.64
N GLY A 115 -5.00 20.66 -14.32
CA GLY A 115 -4.03 21.55 -14.96
C GLY A 115 -3.12 20.86 -15.95
N ALA A 116 -1.81 20.99 -15.76
CA ALA A 116 -0.79 20.43 -16.66
C ALA A 116 -0.83 18.89 -16.74
N ALA A 117 -1.16 18.22 -15.63
CA ALA A 117 -1.24 16.76 -15.58
C ALA A 117 -2.31 16.19 -16.55
N LEU A 118 -3.38 16.95 -16.86
CA LEU A 118 -4.39 16.50 -17.84
C LEU A 118 -3.85 16.40 -19.28
N LYS A 119 -2.72 17.03 -19.58
CA LYS A 119 -2.09 17.01 -20.90
C LYS A 119 -1.10 15.85 -21.07
N ALA A 120 -0.71 15.19 -19.98
CA ALA A 120 0.14 14.00 -20.03
C ALA A 120 -0.55 12.84 -20.78
N THR A 121 0.24 11.88 -21.22
CA THR A 121 -0.26 10.64 -21.82
C THR A 121 -0.21 9.52 -20.81
N TYR A 122 -1.27 8.76 -20.72
CA TYR A 122 -1.46 7.72 -19.69
C TYR A 122 -1.55 6.32 -20.30
N VAL A 123 -1.01 5.36 -19.59
CA VAL A 123 -1.29 3.92 -19.74
C VAL A 123 -1.79 3.42 -18.40
N THR A 124 -2.88 2.69 -18.38
CA THR A 124 -3.39 2.10 -17.13
C THR A 124 -3.98 0.72 -17.39
N ASN A 125 -3.77 -0.22 -16.48
CA ASN A 125 -4.43 -1.52 -16.51
C ASN A 125 -5.77 -1.53 -15.74
N GLY A 126 -6.19 -0.41 -15.16
CA GLY A 126 -7.46 -0.26 -14.44
C GLY A 126 -8.57 0.24 -15.35
N VAL A 127 -9.68 -0.51 -15.46
CA VAL A 127 -10.81 -0.14 -16.31
C VAL A 127 -11.49 1.14 -15.82
N ALA A 128 -11.74 1.26 -14.52
CA ALA A 128 -12.30 2.47 -13.91
C ALA A 128 -11.36 3.68 -14.11
N HIS A 129 -10.05 3.47 -14.01
CA HIS A 129 -9.02 4.50 -14.23
C HIS A 129 -9.07 5.01 -15.67
N ALA A 130 -9.08 4.08 -16.65
CA ALA A 130 -9.12 4.44 -18.08
C ALA A 130 -10.39 5.23 -18.43
N ARG A 131 -11.54 4.80 -17.91
CA ARG A 131 -12.80 5.51 -18.09
C ARG A 131 -12.73 6.95 -17.56
N LEU A 132 -12.22 7.11 -16.33
CA LEU A 132 -12.13 8.42 -15.69
C LEU A 132 -11.11 9.33 -16.38
N LEU A 133 -9.95 8.81 -16.79
CA LEU A 133 -8.96 9.55 -17.59
C LEU A 133 -9.55 10.05 -18.92
N ALA A 134 -10.28 9.19 -19.63
CA ALA A 134 -10.95 9.56 -20.88
C ALA A 134 -12.03 10.64 -20.65
N GLN A 135 -12.83 10.54 -19.59
CA GLN A 135 -13.81 11.57 -19.19
C GLN A 135 -13.16 12.93 -18.89
N LYS A 136 -11.93 12.93 -18.34
CA LYS A 136 -11.13 14.14 -18.11
C LYS A 136 -10.45 14.68 -19.37
N GLY A 137 -10.64 14.03 -20.53
CA GLY A 137 -10.03 14.43 -21.80
C GLY A 137 -8.56 14.04 -21.94
N CYS A 138 -8.03 13.17 -21.08
CA CYS A 138 -6.67 12.71 -21.17
C CYS A 138 -6.50 11.68 -22.30
N ARG A 139 -5.32 11.67 -22.93
CA ARG A 139 -4.93 10.59 -23.83
C ARG A 139 -4.57 9.36 -22.99
N VAL A 140 -5.30 8.26 -23.17
CA VAL A 140 -5.13 7.04 -22.38
C VAL A 140 -5.07 5.79 -23.25
N TYR A 141 -4.14 4.91 -22.92
CA TYR A 141 -4.00 3.56 -23.48
C TYR A 141 -4.34 2.53 -22.42
N LEU A 142 -5.07 1.49 -22.83
CA LEU A 142 -5.44 0.36 -21.98
C LEU A 142 -4.85 -0.91 -22.60
N PRO A 143 -3.98 -1.68 -21.91
CA PRO A 143 -3.46 -2.94 -22.42
C PRO A 143 -4.58 -3.97 -22.54
N GLY A 144 -4.49 -4.86 -23.52
CA GLY A 144 -5.37 -6.03 -23.61
C GLY A 144 -5.01 -7.07 -22.55
N GLY A 145 -5.94 -7.95 -22.21
CA GLY A 145 -5.70 -9.06 -21.25
C GLY A 145 -6.98 -9.56 -20.59
N LEU A 146 -6.83 -10.30 -19.51
CA LEU A 146 -7.94 -10.78 -18.68
C LEU A 146 -8.37 -9.69 -17.69
N LEU A 147 -9.65 -9.38 -17.67
CA LEU A 147 -10.23 -8.50 -16.63
C LEU A 147 -10.51 -9.32 -15.36
N ARG A 148 -9.89 -8.93 -14.25
CA ARG A 148 -10.19 -9.45 -12.91
C ARG A 148 -11.37 -8.68 -12.31
N PRO A 149 -12.50 -9.35 -12.02
CA PRO A 149 -13.68 -8.65 -11.48
C PRO A 149 -13.44 -8.01 -10.10
N GLN A 150 -12.64 -8.66 -9.22
CA GLN A 150 -12.41 -8.17 -7.85
C GLN A 150 -11.65 -6.84 -7.78
N THR A 151 -10.76 -6.58 -8.74
CA THR A 151 -9.86 -5.41 -8.73
C THR A 151 -10.07 -4.51 -9.93
N GLU A 152 -10.95 -4.89 -10.88
CA GLU A 152 -11.16 -4.21 -12.16
C GLU A 152 -9.85 -3.97 -12.92
N ALA A 153 -8.87 -4.85 -12.70
CA ALA A 153 -7.56 -4.79 -13.31
C ALA A 153 -7.45 -5.72 -14.51
N ILE A 154 -6.82 -5.23 -15.59
CA ILE A 154 -6.44 -6.07 -16.73
C ILE A 154 -5.07 -6.70 -16.41
N VAL A 155 -5.01 -8.02 -16.49
CA VAL A 155 -3.84 -8.84 -16.14
C VAL A 155 -3.51 -9.88 -17.21
N GLY A 156 -2.51 -10.70 -16.95
CA GLY A 156 -2.08 -11.81 -17.79
C GLY A 156 -0.97 -11.45 -18.78
N ALA A 157 -0.48 -12.45 -19.49
CA ALA A 157 0.65 -12.34 -20.42
C ALA A 157 0.45 -11.28 -21.53
N PRO A 158 -0.75 -11.11 -22.12
CA PRO A 158 -0.98 -10.05 -23.10
C PRO A 158 -0.79 -8.65 -22.51
N SER A 159 -1.26 -8.42 -21.26
CA SER A 159 -1.09 -7.13 -20.58
C SER A 159 0.39 -6.83 -20.33
N VAL A 160 1.13 -7.80 -19.80
CA VAL A 160 2.58 -7.69 -19.56
C VAL A 160 3.33 -7.41 -20.87
N SER A 161 2.97 -8.10 -21.96
CA SER A 161 3.60 -7.90 -23.28
C SER A 161 3.33 -6.50 -23.84
N SER A 162 2.12 -5.99 -23.69
CA SER A 162 1.76 -4.64 -24.11
C SER A 162 2.55 -3.58 -23.31
N ILE A 163 2.63 -3.71 -21.98
CA ILE A 163 3.36 -2.79 -21.10
C ILE A 163 4.85 -2.73 -21.45
N LYS A 164 5.46 -3.86 -21.79
CA LYS A 164 6.88 -3.94 -22.18
C LYS A 164 7.23 -3.14 -23.44
N GLN A 165 6.25 -2.76 -24.26
CA GLN A 165 6.45 -1.95 -25.46
C GLN A 165 6.59 -0.46 -25.19
N TYR A 166 6.33 -0.02 -23.95
CA TYR A 166 6.43 1.37 -23.55
C TYR A 166 7.68 1.66 -22.73
N ASN A 167 8.07 2.93 -22.67
CA ASN A 167 9.02 3.49 -21.72
C ASN A 167 8.29 4.64 -21.00
N PHE A 168 8.06 4.49 -19.72
CA PHE A 168 7.36 5.48 -18.93
C PHE A 168 8.34 6.48 -18.30
N THR A 169 7.96 7.77 -18.27
CA THR A 169 8.69 8.74 -17.45
C THR A 169 8.42 8.48 -15.97
N LYS A 170 7.15 8.18 -15.64
CA LYS A 170 6.71 7.87 -14.27
C LYS A 170 5.74 6.70 -14.26
N ALA A 171 5.79 5.92 -13.19
CA ALA A 171 4.82 4.88 -12.90
C ALA A 171 4.31 5.02 -11.46
N PHE A 172 3.00 5.04 -11.30
CA PHE A 172 2.33 5.11 -10.01
C PHE A 172 1.65 3.77 -9.71
N MET A 173 2.14 3.11 -8.67
CA MET A 173 1.74 1.76 -8.29
C MET A 173 0.99 1.73 -6.98
N GLY A 174 -0.01 0.84 -6.87
CA GLY A 174 -0.50 0.37 -5.58
C GLY A 174 0.30 -0.83 -5.09
N ALA A 175 0.36 -1.03 -3.77
CA ALA A 175 0.79 -2.27 -3.16
C ALA A 175 -0.14 -2.61 -2.00
N ASN A 176 -0.31 -3.92 -1.72
CA ASN A 176 -1.09 -4.38 -0.58
C ASN A 176 -0.22 -4.46 0.67
N GLY A 177 1.08 -4.73 0.51
CA GLY A 177 2.06 -4.78 1.59
C GLY A 177 3.40 -4.17 1.20
N VAL A 178 4.08 -3.59 2.20
CA VAL A 178 5.43 -3.04 2.12
C VAL A 178 6.23 -3.49 3.33
N ALA A 179 7.26 -4.29 3.13
CA ALA A 179 8.09 -4.82 4.22
C ALA A 179 9.58 -4.72 3.90
N LEU A 180 10.42 -4.54 4.93
CA LEU A 180 11.87 -4.40 4.77
C LEU A 180 12.48 -5.65 4.12
N GLU A 181 11.99 -6.82 4.49
CA GLU A 181 12.46 -8.12 4.03
C GLU A 181 11.85 -8.61 2.70
N ALA A 182 10.67 -8.08 2.31
CA ALA A 182 9.92 -8.59 1.16
C ALA A 182 9.69 -7.53 0.06
N GLY A 183 10.02 -6.27 0.32
CA GLY A 183 9.75 -5.19 -0.61
C GLY A 183 8.25 -4.89 -0.75
N PHE A 184 7.81 -4.63 -1.97
CA PHE A 184 6.42 -4.36 -2.33
C PHE A 184 5.72 -5.64 -2.75
N THR A 185 4.56 -5.93 -2.14
CA THR A 185 3.84 -7.19 -2.33
C THR A 185 2.36 -7.00 -2.61
N THR A 186 1.74 -7.99 -3.27
CA THR A 186 0.31 -8.05 -3.58
C THR A 186 -0.17 -9.50 -3.47
N PRO A 187 -1.46 -9.78 -3.27
CA PRO A 187 -1.97 -11.15 -3.20
C PRO A 187 -1.82 -11.94 -4.49
N ASP A 188 -2.01 -11.31 -5.63
CA ASP A 188 -2.16 -11.97 -6.93
C ASP A 188 -0.88 -11.91 -7.78
N PRO A 189 -0.37 -13.09 -8.25
CA PRO A 189 0.84 -13.14 -9.07
C PRO A 189 0.71 -12.48 -10.45
N GLU A 190 -0.48 -12.50 -11.07
CA GLU A 190 -0.69 -11.86 -12.37
C GLU A 190 -0.69 -10.34 -12.24
N GLU A 191 -1.28 -9.80 -11.17
CA GLU A 191 -1.16 -8.37 -10.84
C GLU A 191 0.29 -7.99 -10.53
N ALA A 192 1.00 -8.81 -9.74
CA ALA A 192 2.42 -8.58 -9.46
C ALA A 192 3.25 -8.52 -10.77
N ALA A 193 2.98 -9.42 -11.73
CA ALA A 193 3.68 -9.45 -13.00
C ALA A 193 3.46 -8.17 -13.84
N VAL A 194 2.22 -7.67 -13.87
CA VAL A 194 1.87 -6.41 -14.55
C VAL A 194 2.59 -5.22 -13.90
N LYS A 195 2.50 -5.09 -12.58
CA LYS A 195 3.16 -4.04 -11.79
C LYS A 195 4.69 -4.08 -11.98
N ALA A 196 5.29 -5.26 -11.88
CA ALA A 196 6.73 -5.45 -12.08
C ALA A 196 7.16 -5.10 -13.51
N ALA A 197 6.32 -5.36 -14.52
CA ALA A 197 6.62 -4.97 -15.89
C ALA A 197 6.64 -3.45 -16.04
N ALA A 198 5.69 -2.75 -15.43
CA ALA A 198 5.62 -1.29 -15.46
C ALA A 198 6.80 -0.64 -14.70
N VAL A 199 7.12 -1.14 -13.50
CA VAL A 199 8.29 -0.68 -12.73
C VAL A 199 9.58 -0.78 -13.55
N ARG A 200 9.82 -1.92 -14.20
CA ARG A 200 11.01 -2.12 -15.05
C ARG A 200 11.07 -1.22 -16.28
N ARG A 201 9.96 -0.64 -16.70
CA ARG A 201 9.85 0.22 -17.88
C ARG A 201 9.71 1.69 -17.52
N ALA A 202 9.70 2.05 -16.25
CA ALA A 202 9.61 3.42 -15.79
C ALA A 202 10.99 3.98 -15.38
N ARG A 203 11.20 5.24 -15.67
CA ARG A 203 12.36 5.99 -15.19
C ARG A 203 12.24 6.27 -13.69
N GLU A 204 11.02 6.58 -13.24
CA GLU A 204 10.70 6.81 -11.84
C GLU A 204 9.45 5.98 -11.49
N SER A 205 9.55 5.18 -10.44
CA SER A 205 8.41 4.41 -9.91
C SER A 205 8.04 4.89 -8.52
N TRP A 206 6.75 5.13 -8.30
CA TRP A 206 6.19 5.60 -7.04
C TRP A 206 5.13 4.62 -6.55
N PHE A 207 5.34 4.07 -5.36
CA PHE A 207 4.35 3.25 -4.68
C PHE A 207 3.50 4.11 -3.75
N LEU A 208 2.21 4.21 -4.06
CA LEU A 208 1.21 4.97 -3.30
C LEU A 208 0.61 4.07 -2.23
N VAL A 209 1.06 4.20 -1.01
CA VAL A 209 0.69 3.30 0.09
C VAL A 209 0.37 4.09 1.36
N ASP A 210 -0.77 3.79 1.97
CA ASP A 210 -1.09 4.31 3.29
C ASP A 210 -0.28 3.60 4.39
N ASP A 211 -0.21 4.20 5.57
CA ASP A 211 0.59 3.69 6.69
C ASP A 211 0.16 2.30 7.19
N ALA A 212 -1.09 1.90 6.93
CA ALA A 212 -1.59 0.58 7.28
C ALA A 212 -1.04 -0.56 6.38
N LYS A 213 -0.33 -0.24 5.29
CA LYS A 213 0.30 -1.22 4.38
C LYS A 213 1.70 -1.64 4.81
N PHE A 214 2.34 -0.87 5.69
CA PHE A 214 3.67 -1.18 6.16
C PHE A 214 3.70 -2.43 7.05
N ALA A 215 4.83 -3.14 7.01
CA ALA A 215 5.09 -4.41 7.69
C ALA A 215 4.12 -5.56 7.32
N LYS A 216 3.36 -5.42 6.23
CA LYS A 216 2.52 -6.48 5.66
C LYS A 216 3.23 -7.13 4.47
N ILE A 217 3.07 -8.46 4.36
CA ILE A 217 3.63 -9.27 3.28
C ILE A 217 2.50 -10.07 2.65
N TYR A 218 2.43 -10.02 1.32
CA TYR A 218 1.52 -10.84 0.53
C TYR A 218 2.30 -11.81 -0.36
N PRO A 219 1.68 -12.90 -0.86
CA PRO A 219 2.39 -14.00 -1.52
C PRO A 219 3.20 -13.59 -2.75
N ALA A 220 2.73 -12.61 -3.53
CA ALA A 220 3.38 -12.22 -4.76
C ALA A 220 4.22 -10.95 -4.60
N VAL A 221 5.51 -11.05 -4.90
CA VAL A 221 6.45 -9.91 -4.87
C VAL A 221 6.33 -9.12 -6.17
N ILE A 222 6.19 -7.81 -6.04
CA ILE A 222 6.22 -6.87 -7.18
C ILE A 222 7.68 -6.52 -7.48
N THR A 223 8.40 -6.02 -6.49
CA THR A 223 9.82 -5.68 -6.52
C THR A 223 10.35 -5.49 -5.09
N ASP A 224 11.66 -5.46 -4.92
CA ASP A 224 12.29 -5.04 -3.67
C ASP A 224 12.08 -3.52 -3.42
N LEU A 225 12.55 -3.01 -2.28
CA LEU A 225 12.39 -1.60 -1.92
C LEU A 225 13.17 -0.64 -2.83
N HIS A 226 14.25 -1.11 -3.49
CA HIS A 226 15.02 -0.29 -4.42
C HIS A 226 14.30 -0.08 -5.76
N GLY A 227 13.27 -0.88 -6.05
CA GLY A 227 12.51 -0.80 -7.30
C GLY A 227 11.59 0.43 -7.42
N GLY A 228 11.41 1.23 -6.37
CA GLY A 228 10.62 2.45 -6.45
C GLY A 228 10.56 3.24 -5.14
N ALA A 229 10.28 4.53 -5.27
CA ALA A 229 10.04 5.41 -4.14
C ALA A 229 8.68 5.14 -3.47
N ILE A 230 8.56 5.48 -2.21
CA ILE A 230 7.31 5.42 -1.45
C ILE A 230 6.71 6.82 -1.34
N LEU A 231 5.43 6.95 -1.63
CA LEU A 231 4.61 8.10 -1.29
C LEU A 231 3.51 7.64 -0.33
N THR A 232 3.51 8.19 0.87
CA THR A 232 2.64 7.76 1.98
C THR A 232 2.11 8.97 2.76
N ASN A 233 1.02 8.78 3.50
CA ASN A 233 0.54 9.76 4.49
C ASN A 233 1.49 9.85 5.69
N ARG A 234 2.06 8.73 6.12
CA ARG A 234 3.01 8.64 7.24
C ARG A 234 3.90 7.41 7.09
N CYS A 235 5.19 7.57 7.32
CA CYS A 235 6.14 6.46 7.37
C CYS A 235 6.28 5.97 8.83
N PRO A 236 5.76 4.79 9.19
CA PRO A 236 5.75 4.33 10.59
C PRO A 236 7.12 3.89 11.09
N ASN A 237 8.08 3.64 10.22
CA ASN A 237 9.43 3.19 10.59
C ASN A 237 10.48 3.87 9.69
N PRO A 238 11.37 4.72 10.26
CA PRO A 238 12.39 5.44 9.50
C PRO A 238 13.41 4.54 8.80
N LYS A 239 13.51 3.25 9.15
CA LYS A 239 14.40 2.30 8.47
C LYS A 239 14.08 2.16 6.97
N TYR A 240 12.83 2.36 6.54
CA TYR A 240 12.48 2.34 5.11
C TYR A 240 13.27 3.38 4.31
N LYS A 241 13.59 4.54 4.90
CA LYS A 241 14.37 5.62 4.27
C LYS A 241 15.83 5.23 3.98
N GLN A 242 16.32 4.11 4.53
CA GLN A 242 17.65 3.55 4.25
C GLN A 242 17.69 2.74 2.96
N TYR A 243 16.54 2.27 2.48
CA TYR A 243 16.42 1.38 1.32
C TYR A 243 15.78 2.06 0.11
N THR A 244 14.95 3.08 0.34
CA THR A 244 14.30 3.81 -0.74
C THR A 244 13.97 5.25 -0.33
N PHE A 245 13.72 6.09 -1.33
CA PHE A 245 13.21 7.44 -1.08
C PHE A 245 11.77 7.37 -0.58
N VAL A 246 11.49 8.00 0.55
CA VAL A 246 10.15 8.07 1.16
C VAL A 246 9.73 9.52 1.24
N LYS A 247 8.66 9.87 0.51
CA LYS A 247 7.98 11.15 0.58
C LYS A 247 6.70 10.99 1.41
N GLU A 248 6.56 11.80 2.42
CA GLU A 248 5.30 11.89 3.19
C GLU A 248 4.44 13.01 2.59
N ALA A 249 3.16 12.74 2.33
CA ALA A 249 2.23 13.73 1.84
C ALA A 249 1.89 14.71 2.99
N GLU A 250 1.82 15.98 2.66
CA GLU A 250 1.35 17.01 3.60
C GLU A 250 -0.13 16.78 3.92
N ALA A 251 -0.50 17.00 5.20
CA ALA A 251 -1.87 16.81 5.69
C ALA A 251 -2.83 17.86 5.14
#